data_2a084cccf15cece925c626ae78d22328
#
_entry.id   2a084cccf15cece925c626ae78d22328
#
_cell.length_a   1.000
_cell.length_b   1.000
_cell.length_c   1.000
_cell.angle_alpha   90.00
_cell.angle_beta   90.00
_cell.angle_gamma   90.00
#
_symmetry.space_group_name_H-M   'P 1'
#
loop_
_entity.id
_entity.type
_entity.pdbx_description
1 polymer ?
#
loop_
_entity_poly.entity_id
_entity_poly.type
_entity_poly.pdbx_seq_one_letter_code
_entity_poly.pdbx_strand_id
1 'polypeptide(L)'
;MKTALRLLDQRILSCYAEARELACGRMCHPRMVIVYPTYRCNHDCVGCDYAVESMNRAERPAQMATEHFRSVLNQFTAIGVRAWEACGGGEPTLHPDLTEMIIHGSWLGLRFGLLTNGTRLAGPLVDVLLDHASYCRVSIEAATRETFDRYKRPATAEVGFDAVVRNVRDLIRRRDAARSPLVVSYKFAADVNNWRDVAAAFPLAQELGVDSLQFKAIRNVPSEMDAHTTASATALLHQARQDYPDLSVLGGFDRHVADPADASQCWLSPLAPTVDPRGDVYLCCYYRHRVESHRLGNLFDTPLAEFWGSDEHWRRIQAINPAECVRYDCRFLRYNPAMSEAMTAGQLEFI
;
A
#
# COMPACT_ATOMS: atom_id res chain seq x y z
N MET A 1 20.46 9.18 11.99
CA MET A 1 19.32 8.37 12.47
C MET A 1 18.34 8.26 11.29
N LYS A 2 18.33 7.14 10.55
CA LYS A 2 17.37 6.91 9.47
C LYS A 2 16.00 6.79 10.13
N THR A 3 15.11 7.73 9.86
CA THR A 3 13.73 7.67 10.36
C THR A 3 13.01 6.61 9.55
N ALA A 4 12.98 5.38 10.08
CA ALA A 4 12.13 4.34 9.51
C ALA A 4 10.73 4.94 9.31
N LEU A 5 10.04 4.54 8.24
CA LEU A 5 8.63 4.87 8.02
C LEU A 5 7.81 4.27 9.16
N ARG A 6 7.86 4.89 10.33
CA ARG A 6 6.99 4.51 11.43
C ARG A 6 5.57 4.78 10.94
N LEU A 7 4.78 3.73 10.80
CA LEU A 7 3.33 3.81 10.72
C LEU A 7 2.85 4.26 12.10
N LEU A 8 3.04 5.54 12.40
CA LEU A 8 2.72 6.07 13.71
C LEU A 8 1.25 6.42 13.72
N ASP A 9 0.59 6.03 14.79
CA ASP A 9 -0.75 6.52 15.13
C ASP A 9 -0.80 8.06 15.10
N GLN A 10 0.32 8.69 15.41
CA GLN A 10 0.53 10.15 15.33
C GLN A 10 0.48 10.76 13.92
N ARG A 11 0.51 9.97 12.83
CA ARG A 11 0.36 10.53 11.48
C ARG A 11 -0.99 11.20 11.25
N ILE A 12 -2.02 10.81 11.99
CA ILE A 12 -3.32 11.45 11.92
C ILE A 12 -3.21 12.95 12.29
N LEU A 13 -2.33 13.31 13.19
CA LEU A 13 -2.10 14.71 13.58
C LEU A 13 -1.62 15.57 12.41
N SER A 14 -0.95 14.95 11.42
CA SER A 14 -0.55 15.66 10.21
C SER A 14 -1.71 15.93 9.23
N CYS A 15 -2.89 15.34 9.46
CA CYS A 15 -4.09 15.49 8.63
C CYS A 15 -5.04 16.56 9.19
N TYR A 16 -4.60 17.40 10.11
CA TYR A 16 -5.45 18.41 10.73
C TYR A 16 -6.08 19.39 9.72
N ALA A 17 -5.32 19.83 8.74
CA ALA A 17 -5.82 20.73 7.70
C ALA A 17 -6.95 20.08 6.88
N GLU A 18 -6.76 18.83 6.49
CA GLU A 18 -7.75 18.05 5.73
C GLU A 18 -9.01 17.77 6.58
N ALA A 19 -8.81 17.43 7.86
CA ALA A 19 -9.92 17.24 8.79
C ALA A 19 -10.77 18.52 8.93
N ARG A 20 -10.12 19.67 9.04
CA ARG A 20 -10.80 20.97 9.12
C ARG A 20 -11.61 21.30 7.88
N GLU A 21 -11.08 21.02 6.68
CA GLU A 21 -11.84 21.21 5.44
C GLU A 21 -13.11 20.35 5.44
N LEU A 22 -12.97 19.05 5.76
CA LEU A 22 -14.10 18.12 5.81
C LEU A 22 -15.13 18.55 6.87
N ALA A 23 -14.69 19.01 8.05
CA ALA A 23 -15.59 19.51 9.10
C ALA A 23 -16.38 20.76 8.68
N CYS A 24 -15.81 21.58 7.79
CA CYS A 24 -16.49 22.73 7.19
C CYS A 24 -17.35 22.35 5.96
N GLY A 25 -17.55 21.07 5.68
CA GLY A 25 -18.33 20.60 4.53
C GLY A 25 -17.63 20.81 3.18
N ARG A 26 -16.34 21.11 3.17
CA ARG A 26 -15.54 21.22 1.95
C ARG A 26 -14.72 19.95 1.73
N MET A 27 -14.71 19.44 0.51
CA MET A 27 -13.87 18.30 0.17
C MET A 27 -12.39 18.70 0.23
N CYS A 28 -11.61 17.97 1.03
CA CYS A 28 -10.19 18.21 1.11
C CYS A 28 -9.46 17.70 -0.14
N HIS A 29 -8.27 18.22 -0.38
CA HIS A 29 -7.37 17.64 -1.38
C HIS A 29 -6.76 16.34 -0.86
N PRO A 30 -6.59 15.30 -1.71
CA PRO A 30 -5.91 14.08 -1.29
C PRO A 30 -4.46 14.37 -0.89
N ARG A 31 -3.97 13.69 0.12
CA ARG A 31 -2.54 13.77 0.49
C ARG A 31 -1.66 13.00 -0.48
N MET A 32 -2.18 11.88 -0.95
CA MET A 32 -1.51 11.02 -1.91
C MET A 32 -2.53 10.36 -2.83
N VAL A 33 -2.08 9.93 -3.99
CA VAL A 33 -2.83 9.03 -4.87
C VAL A 33 -2.11 7.70 -4.97
N ILE A 34 -2.87 6.60 -4.88
CA ILE A 34 -2.39 5.26 -5.15
C ILE A 34 -2.70 4.96 -6.62
N VAL A 35 -1.68 4.62 -7.40
CA VAL A 35 -1.83 4.30 -8.81
C VAL A 35 -1.48 2.84 -9.05
N TYR A 36 -2.37 2.11 -9.70
CA TYR A 36 -2.11 0.78 -10.22
C TYR A 36 -1.75 0.90 -11.71
N PRO A 37 -0.45 0.84 -12.05
CA PRO A 37 -0.05 1.05 -13.45
C PRO A 37 -0.52 -0.08 -14.37
N THR A 38 -0.63 -1.29 -13.82
CA THR A 38 -1.00 -2.49 -14.58
C THR A 38 -1.62 -3.55 -13.67
N TYR A 39 -2.45 -4.40 -14.26
CA TYR A 39 -2.93 -5.64 -13.63
C TYR A 39 -2.05 -6.85 -13.96
N ARG A 40 -1.05 -6.71 -14.84
CA ARG A 40 -0.11 -7.78 -15.14
C ARG A 40 0.77 -8.08 -13.93
N CYS A 41 0.96 -9.36 -13.64
CA CYS A 41 1.84 -9.84 -12.59
C CYS A 41 2.58 -11.10 -13.03
N ASN A 42 3.80 -11.26 -12.57
CA ASN A 42 4.62 -12.46 -12.79
C ASN A 42 4.62 -13.43 -11.60
N HIS A 43 3.77 -13.15 -10.61
CA HIS A 43 3.41 -14.05 -9.50
C HIS A 43 1.90 -14.31 -9.50
N ASP A 44 1.49 -15.44 -8.90
CA ASP A 44 0.09 -15.82 -8.71
C ASP A 44 -0.15 -16.19 -7.23
N CYS A 45 0.10 -15.21 -6.34
CA CYS A 45 0.18 -15.42 -4.90
C CYS A 45 -1.14 -15.94 -4.32
N VAL A 46 -1.02 -16.86 -3.35
CA VAL A 46 -2.14 -17.30 -2.50
C VAL A 46 -2.69 -16.10 -1.73
N GLY A 47 -4.02 -15.95 -1.67
CA GLY A 47 -4.67 -14.84 -0.96
C GLY A 47 -4.50 -13.46 -1.61
N CYS A 48 -4.10 -13.38 -2.87
CA CYS A 48 -4.08 -12.14 -3.63
C CYS A 48 -5.45 -11.87 -4.26
N ASP A 49 -6.03 -10.71 -4.00
CA ASP A 49 -7.32 -10.29 -4.59
C ASP A 49 -7.28 -10.17 -6.12
N TYR A 50 -6.08 -10.16 -6.70
CA TYR A 50 -5.82 -10.05 -8.15
C TYR A 50 -5.19 -11.31 -8.73
N ALA A 51 -5.19 -12.42 -8.01
CA ALA A 51 -4.75 -13.72 -8.51
C ALA A 51 -5.63 -14.21 -9.69
N VAL A 52 -5.12 -15.17 -10.44
CA VAL A 52 -5.84 -15.73 -11.62
C VAL A 52 -7.25 -16.20 -11.28
N GLU A 53 -7.42 -16.76 -10.09
CA GLU A 53 -8.70 -17.32 -9.64
C GLU A 53 -9.73 -16.23 -9.26
N SER A 54 -9.26 -15.05 -8.85
CA SER A 54 -10.12 -13.94 -8.37
C SER A 54 -10.35 -12.86 -9.42
N MET A 55 -9.60 -12.83 -10.50
CA MET A 55 -9.69 -11.81 -11.54
C MET A 55 -10.22 -12.41 -12.85
N ASN A 56 -11.16 -11.68 -13.47
CA ASN A 56 -11.58 -12.00 -14.83
C ASN A 56 -10.35 -11.95 -15.76
N ARG A 57 -10.15 -13.01 -16.58
CA ARG A 57 -9.04 -13.08 -17.54
C ARG A 57 -8.97 -11.89 -18.49
N ALA A 58 -10.10 -11.27 -18.82
CA ALA A 58 -10.17 -10.07 -19.66
C ALA A 58 -9.62 -8.81 -18.98
N GLU A 59 -9.56 -8.76 -17.64
CA GLU A 59 -9.05 -7.63 -16.88
C GLU A 59 -7.54 -7.64 -16.71
N ARG A 60 -6.96 -8.82 -16.58
CA ARG A 60 -5.54 -9.04 -16.27
C ARG A 60 -4.54 -8.39 -17.23
N PRO A 61 -4.79 -8.28 -18.54
CA PRO A 61 -3.88 -7.58 -19.44
C PRO A 61 -3.88 -6.07 -19.32
N ALA A 62 -4.82 -5.46 -18.56
CA ALA A 62 -4.96 -4.01 -18.48
C ALA A 62 -3.67 -3.37 -17.97
N GLN A 63 -3.23 -2.35 -18.71
CA GLN A 63 -2.07 -1.53 -18.43
C GLN A 63 -2.38 -0.11 -18.86
N MET A 64 -2.06 0.86 -18.01
CA MET A 64 -2.28 2.27 -18.30
C MET A 64 -1.31 2.72 -19.39
N ALA A 65 -1.81 3.40 -20.43
CA ALA A 65 -0.94 4.00 -21.42
C ALA A 65 -0.14 5.16 -20.78
N THR A 66 1.06 5.42 -21.26
CA THR A 66 1.98 6.40 -20.68
C THR A 66 1.41 7.81 -20.64
N GLU A 67 0.74 8.23 -21.70
CA GLU A 67 0.06 9.52 -21.77
C GLU A 67 -1.07 9.64 -20.75
N HIS A 68 -1.85 8.58 -20.53
CA HIS A 68 -2.86 8.54 -19.49
C HIS A 68 -2.23 8.60 -18.09
N PHE A 69 -1.14 7.89 -17.88
CA PHE A 69 -0.43 7.91 -16.60
C PHE A 69 0.10 9.33 -16.29
N ARG A 70 0.69 10.02 -17.27
CA ARG A 70 1.08 11.44 -17.11
C ARG A 70 -0.12 12.32 -16.79
N SER A 71 -1.24 12.14 -17.51
CA SER A 71 -2.48 12.89 -17.27
C SER A 71 -2.99 12.67 -15.84
N VAL A 72 -2.99 11.43 -15.34
CA VAL A 72 -3.38 11.11 -13.95
C VAL A 72 -2.54 11.91 -12.95
N LEU A 73 -1.21 11.88 -13.06
CA LEU A 73 -0.33 12.60 -12.13
C LEU A 73 -0.53 14.13 -12.23
N ASN A 74 -0.68 14.66 -13.44
CA ASN A 74 -0.93 16.09 -13.67
C ASN A 74 -2.25 16.54 -13.01
N GLN A 75 -3.32 15.78 -13.19
CA GLN A 75 -4.64 16.12 -12.62
C GLN A 75 -4.62 16.10 -11.10
N PHE A 76 -3.99 15.09 -10.49
CA PHE A 76 -3.87 15.03 -9.03
C PHE A 76 -2.94 16.11 -8.48
N THR A 77 -1.86 16.45 -9.19
CA THR A 77 -1.00 17.57 -8.79
C THR A 77 -1.74 18.90 -8.85
N ALA A 78 -2.56 19.12 -9.87
CA ALA A 78 -3.34 20.33 -10.03
C ALA A 78 -4.32 20.59 -8.86
N ILE A 79 -4.82 19.54 -8.20
CA ILE A 79 -5.65 19.67 -6.99
C ILE A 79 -4.85 19.60 -5.69
N GLY A 80 -3.51 19.66 -5.73
CA GLY A 80 -2.68 19.80 -4.54
C GLY A 80 -2.18 18.50 -3.91
N VAL A 81 -2.27 17.36 -4.59
CA VAL A 81 -1.64 16.10 -4.15
C VAL A 81 -0.13 16.29 -4.05
N ARG A 82 0.49 15.71 -3.00
CA ARG A 82 1.92 15.85 -2.70
C ARG A 82 2.73 14.58 -2.87
N ALA A 83 2.05 13.44 -3.03
CA ALA A 83 2.71 12.14 -3.15
C ALA A 83 1.90 11.19 -4.00
N TRP A 84 2.58 10.23 -4.60
CA TRP A 84 1.93 9.10 -5.23
C TRP A 84 2.65 7.79 -4.89
N GLU A 85 1.91 6.70 -4.94
CA GLU A 85 2.42 5.36 -4.67
C GLU A 85 2.08 4.46 -5.86
N ALA A 86 3.09 3.87 -6.50
CA ALA A 86 2.85 2.77 -7.42
C ALA A 86 2.67 1.48 -6.62
N CYS A 87 1.53 0.84 -6.80
CA CYS A 87 1.13 -0.32 -6.00
C CYS A 87 0.33 -1.31 -6.85
N GLY A 88 -0.17 -2.29 -6.22
CA GLY A 88 -0.81 -3.47 -6.71
C GLY A 88 -2.06 -3.43 -7.44
N GLY A 89 -2.84 -4.02 -8.01
CA GLY A 89 -3.54 -4.74 -8.95
C GLY A 89 -2.66 -5.83 -9.54
N GLY A 90 -1.53 -5.46 -10.12
CA GLY A 90 -0.48 -6.36 -10.57
C GLY A 90 0.88 -6.00 -9.95
N GLU A 91 1.95 -6.29 -10.67
CA GLU A 91 3.31 -5.87 -10.30
C GLU A 91 3.67 -4.55 -11.04
N PRO A 92 3.81 -3.43 -10.34
CA PRO A 92 4.08 -2.13 -10.98
C PRO A 92 5.32 -2.12 -11.86
N THR A 93 6.37 -2.85 -11.48
CA THR A 93 7.65 -2.88 -12.20
C THR A 93 7.58 -3.63 -13.54
N LEU A 94 6.44 -4.24 -13.86
CA LEU A 94 6.17 -4.79 -15.19
C LEU A 94 5.67 -3.73 -16.18
N HIS A 95 5.32 -2.53 -15.69
CA HIS A 95 4.98 -1.42 -16.59
C HIS A 95 6.26 -0.90 -17.26
N PRO A 96 6.35 -0.88 -18.60
CA PRO A 96 7.59 -0.54 -19.31
C PRO A 96 8.10 0.86 -19.00
N ASP A 97 7.19 1.82 -18.82
CA ASP A 97 7.51 3.24 -18.64
C ASP A 97 7.46 3.71 -17.19
N LEU A 98 7.51 2.78 -16.21
CA LEU A 98 7.46 3.15 -14.80
C LEU A 98 8.58 4.12 -14.40
N THR A 99 9.79 3.93 -14.93
CA THR A 99 10.93 4.82 -14.68
C THR A 99 10.65 6.24 -15.15
N GLU A 100 10.09 6.38 -16.34
CA GLU A 100 9.71 7.68 -16.91
C GLU A 100 8.64 8.36 -16.04
N MET A 101 7.66 7.58 -15.53
CA MET A 101 6.60 8.11 -14.68
C MET A 101 7.10 8.56 -13.31
N ILE A 102 8.09 7.87 -12.75
CA ILE A 102 8.75 8.30 -11.51
C ILE A 102 9.45 9.65 -11.72
N ILE A 103 10.18 9.80 -12.80
CA ILE A 103 10.87 11.06 -13.17
C ILE A 103 9.83 12.17 -13.40
N HIS A 104 8.77 11.89 -14.16
CA HIS A 104 7.70 12.86 -14.39
C HIS A 104 7.02 13.31 -13.08
N GLY A 105 6.69 12.38 -12.19
CA GLY A 105 6.14 12.70 -10.87
C GLY A 105 7.09 13.57 -10.03
N SER A 106 8.39 13.30 -10.09
CA SER A 106 9.41 14.12 -9.43
C SER A 106 9.46 15.54 -9.99
N TRP A 107 9.34 15.70 -11.30
CA TRP A 107 9.24 17.00 -11.96
C TRP A 107 8.03 17.82 -11.49
N LEU A 108 6.92 17.13 -11.22
CA LEU A 108 5.72 17.74 -10.64
C LEU A 108 5.86 18.04 -9.15
N GLY A 109 7.01 17.74 -8.53
CA GLY A 109 7.24 17.91 -7.09
C GLY A 109 6.58 16.84 -6.22
N LEU A 110 6.09 15.75 -6.81
CA LEU A 110 5.46 14.65 -6.07
C LEU A 110 6.53 13.73 -5.44
N ARG A 111 6.32 13.39 -4.18
CA ARG A 111 7.09 12.31 -3.52
C ARG A 111 6.59 10.96 -4.01
N PHE A 112 7.51 10.03 -4.20
CA PHE A 112 7.18 8.72 -4.73
C PHE A 112 7.42 7.59 -3.73
N GLY A 113 6.55 6.57 -3.73
CA GLY A 113 6.69 5.30 -3.04
C GLY A 113 6.40 4.12 -3.97
N LEU A 114 7.19 3.05 -3.83
CA LEU A 114 6.99 1.82 -4.58
C LEU A 114 6.64 0.65 -3.66
N LEU A 115 5.58 -0.09 -4.03
CA LEU A 115 5.28 -1.41 -3.50
C LEU A 115 5.47 -2.43 -4.63
N THR A 116 6.34 -3.42 -4.41
CA THR A 116 6.73 -4.36 -5.46
C THR A 116 6.94 -5.76 -4.90
N ASN A 117 6.85 -6.77 -5.77
CA ASN A 117 7.28 -8.13 -5.44
C ASN A 117 8.82 -8.32 -5.52
N GLY A 118 9.57 -7.30 -5.97
CA GLY A 118 11.02 -7.28 -5.98
C GLY A 118 11.69 -7.97 -7.17
N THR A 119 10.94 -8.61 -8.06
CA THR A 119 11.52 -9.41 -9.16
C THR A 119 12.25 -8.59 -10.20
N ARG A 120 11.91 -7.31 -10.37
CA ARG A 120 12.45 -6.38 -11.36
C ARG A 120 13.25 -5.22 -10.75
N LEU A 121 13.68 -5.32 -9.49
CA LEU A 121 14.53 -4.30 -8.85
C LEU A 121 15.97 -4.41 -9.39
N ALA A 122 16.16 -4.00 -10.64
CA ALA A 122 17.45 -4.08 -11.33
C ALA A 122 17.57 -2.97 -12.40
N GLY A 123 18.78 -2.75 -12.90
CA GLY A 123 19.07 -1.85 -14.02
C GLY A 123 18.69 -0.39 -13.73
N PRO A 124 18.18 0.35 -14.74
CA PRO A 124 17.84 1.77 -14.62
C PRO A 124 16.77 2.09 -13.59
N LEU A 125 15.86 1.14 -13.31
CA LEU A 125 14.85 1.34 -12.26
C LEU A 125 15.49 1.60 -10.91
N VAL A 126 16.58 0.90 -10.57
CA VAL A 126 17.27 1.10 -9.29
C VAL A 126 17.85 2.51 -9.22
N ASP A 127 18.48 3.01 -10.28
CA ASP A 127 19.03 4.37 -10.30
C ASP A 127 17.93 5.41 -10.05
N VAL A 128 16.80 5.27 -10.75
CA VAL A 128 15.66 6.17 -10.59
C VAL A 128 15.05 6.08 -9.18
N LEU A 129 15.01 4.89 -8.57
CA LEU A 129 14.55 4.76 -7.18
C LEU A 129 15.51 5.44 -6.19
N LEU A 130 16.80 5.32 -6.39
CA LEU A 130 17.80 5.95 -5.52
C LEU A 130 17.72 7.48 -5.54
N ASP A 131 17.38 8.07 -6.70
CA ASP A 131 17.32 9.50 -6.90
C ASP A 131 15.97 10.13 -6.52
N HIS A 132 14.87 9.40 -6.74
CA HIS A 132 13.53 9.99 -6.71
C HIS A 132 12.56 9.34 -5.70
N ALA A 133 12.83 8.12 -5.20
CA ALA A 133 11.88 7.46 -4.31
C ALA A 133 12.12 7.77 -2.83
N SER A 134 11.03 7.96 -2.09
CA SER A 134 11.07 8.09 -0.64
C SER A 134 11.17 6.72 0.04
N TYR A 135 10.52 5.70 -0.53
CA TYR A 135 10.59 4.33 -0.04
C TYR A 135 10.32 3.31 -1.13
N CYS A 136 10.87 2.12 -0.92
CA CYS A 136 10.58 0.90 -1.65
C CYS A 136 10.20 -0.20 -0.65
N ARG A 137 8.99 -0.72 -0.74
CA ARG A 137 8.51 -1.81 0.11
C ARG A 137 8.39 -3.09 -0.71
N VAL A 138 9.20 -4.08 -0.37
CA VAL A 138 9.27 -5.35 -1.09
C VAL A 138 8.43 -6.39 -0.38
N SER A 139 7.43 -6.92 -1.07
CA SER A 139 6.53 -7.99 -0.61
C SER A 139 7.19 -9.36 -0.83
N ILE A 140 8.05 -9.79 0.09
CA ILE A 140 8.72 -11.09 0.02
C ILE A 140 7.81 -12.19 0.59
N GLU A 141 7.27 -11.97 1.80
CA GLU A 141 6.22 -12.79 2.43
C GLU A 141 6.62 -14.25 2.69
N ALA A 142 7.94 -14.53 2.71
CA ALA A 142 8.56 -15.81 3.01
C ALA A 142 10.00 -15.60 3.45
N ALA A 143 10.56 -16.52 4.21
CA ALA A 143 11.98 -16.50 4.57
C ALA A 143 12.78 -17.64 3.94
N THR A 144 12.08 -18.57 3.30
CA THR A 144 12.67 -19.72 2.61
C THR A 144 12.16 -19.81 1.18
N ARG A 145 12.95 -20.43 0.30
CA ARG A 145 12.55 -20.72 -1.08
C ARG A 145 11.26 -21.55 -1.13
N GLU A 146 11.20 -22.61 -0.30
CA GLU A 146 10.05 -23.52 -0.28
C GLU A 146 8.75 -22.77 0.05
N THR A 147 8.76 -21.94 1.10
CA THR A 147 7.58 -21.13 1.46
C THR A 147 7.26 -20.08 0.38
N PHE A 148 8.30 -19.44 -0.18
CA PHE A 148 8.12 -18.46 -1.24
C PHE A 148 7.44 -19.07 -2.47
N ASP A 149 7.97 -20.18 -2.98
CA ASP A 149 7.45 -20.81 -4.21
C ASP A 149 6.02 -21.32 -4.01
N ARG A 150 5.73 -21.88 -2.84
CA ARG A 150 4.38 -22.32 -2.48
C ARG A 150 3.40 -21.15 -2.37
N TYR A 151 3.83 -20.03 -1.78
CA TYR A 151 2.97 -18.89 -1.48
C TYR A 151 2.87 -17.89 -2.63
N LYS A 152 4.01 -17.51 -3.23
CA LYS A 152 4.07 -16.50 -4.31
C LYS A 152 3.77 -17.08 -5.68
N ARG A 153 3.97 -18.38 -5.88
CA ARG A 153 3.76 -19.09 -7.16
C ARG A 153 4.38 -18.33 -8.34
N PRO A 154 5.71 -18.16 -8.36
CA PRO A 154 6.40 -17.42 -9.40
C PRO A 154 6.20 -18.12 -10.77
N ALA A 155 6.03 -17.32 -11.83
CA ALA A 155 5.82 -17.84 -13.18
C ALA A 155 7.02 -18.66 -13.70
N THR A 156 8.23 -18.31 -13.26
CA THR A 156 9.49 -18.98 -13.59
C THR A 156 10.48 -18.87 -12.45
N ALA A 157 11.54 -19.67 -12.46
CA ALA A 157 12.61 -19.62 -11.43
C ALA A 157 13.37 -18.27 -11.43
N GLU A 158 13.47 -17.60 -12.58
CA GLU A 158 14.13 -16.30 -12.72
C GLU A 158 13.42 -15.16 -11.95
N VAL A 159 12.15 -15.36 -11.57
CA VAL A 159 11.37 -14.44 -10.74
C VAL A 159 11.02 -15.05 -9.38
N GLY A 160 11.74 -16.09 -8.96
CA GLY A 160 11.61 -16.79 -7.69
C GLY A 160 12.36 -16.12 -6.53
N PHE A 161 12.41 -16.81 -5.40
CA PHE A 161 12.97 -16.33 -4.13
C PHE A 161 14.40 -15.78 -4.26
N ASP A 162 15.32 -16.53 -4.86
CA ASP A 162 16.73 -16.11 -4.95
C ASP A 162 16.93 -14.86 -5.78
N ALA A 163 16.11 -14.71 -6.83
CA ALA A 163 16.14 -13.50 -7.65
C ALA A 163 15.71 -12.29 -6.82
N VAL A 164 14.63 -12.41 -6.05
CA VAL A 164 14.15 -11.32 -5.19
C VAL A 164 15.16 -10.98 -4.12
N VAL A 165 15.70 -11.96 -3.41
CA VAL A 165 16.73 -11.78 -2.37
C VAL A 165 17.98 -11.09 -2.94
N ARG A 166 18.47 -11.56 -4.10
CA ARG A 166 19.61 -10.94 -4.81
C ARG A 166 19.32 -9.48 -5.19
N ASN A 167 18.16 -9.22 -5.76
CA ASN A 167 17.77 -7.88 -6.20
C ASN A 167 17.65 -6.90 -5.02
N VAL A 168 17.06 -7.33 -3.90
CA VAL A 168 16.96 -6.50 -2.69
C VAL A 168 18.35 -6.22 -2.11
N ARG A 169 19.22 -7.22 -2.05
CA ARG A 169 20.61 -7.07 -1.59
C ARG A 169 21.37 -6.07 -2.47
N ASP A 170 21.23 -6.15 -3.80
CA ASP A 170 21.88 -5.22 -4.72
C ASP A 170 21.32 -3.79 -4.58
N LEU A 171 20.01 -3.63 -4.47
CA LEU A 171 19.37 -2.33 -4.22
C LEU A 171 19.93 -1.68 -2.95
N ILE A 172 20.02 -2.42 -1.85
CA ILE A 172 20.51 -1.89 -0.57
C ILE A 172 21.99 -1.55 -0.67
N ARG A 173 22.81 -2.43 -1.25
CA ARG A 173 24.24 -2.16 -1.49
C ARG A 173 24.46 -0.88 -2.30
N ARG A 174 23.69 -0.68 -3.38
CA ARG A 174 23.76 0.51 -4.24
C ARG A 174 23.24 1.76 -3.52
N ARG A 175 22.15 1.64 -2.76
CA ARG A 175 21.64 2.71 -1.91
C ARG A 175 22.70 3.24 -0.94
N ASP A 176 23.36 2.33 -0.24
CA ASP A 176 24.35 2.68 0.79
C ASP A 176 25.60 3.30 0.14
N ALA A 177 26.05 2.77 -1.00
CA ALA A 177 27.16 3.33 -1.77
C ALA A 177 26.85 4.74 -2.28
N ALA A 178 25.64 5.00 -2.77
CA ALA A 178 25.16 6.29 -3.22
C ALA A 178 24.77 7.24 -2.07
N ARG A 179 24.72 6.75 -0.82
CA ARG A 179 24.17 7.47 0.35
C ARG A 179 22.75 8.00 0.11
N SER A 180 21.96 7.27 -0.67
CA SER A 180 20.57 7.65 -0.98
C SER A 180 19.71 7.59 0.29
N PRO A 181 18.76 8.53 0.47
CA PRO A 181 17.82 8.52 1.59
C PRO A 181 16.69 7.48 1.43
N LEU A 182 16.68 6.70 0.35
CA LEU A 182 15.68 5.69 0.08
C LEU A 182 15.51 4.74 1.25
N VAL A 183 14.28 4.63 1.77
CA VAL A 183 13.93 3.65 2.80
C VAL A 183 13.47 2.35 2.14
N VAL A 184 14.14 1.25 2.46
CA VAL A 184 13.80 -0.09 1.94
C VAL A 184 13.19 -0.94 3.05
N SER A 185 11.97 -1.45 2.82
CA SER A 185 11.26 -2.27 3.79
C SER A 185 10.95 -3.66 3.22
N TYR A 186 11.15 -4.68 4.04
CA TYR A 186 10.66 -6.03 3.76
C TYR A 186 9.26 -6.16 4.37
N LYS A 187 8.25 -6.45 3.54
CA LYS A 187 6.89 -6.73 3.99
C LYS A 187 6.64 -8.24 4.04
N PHE A 188 6.00 -8.67 5.12
CA PHE A 188 5.54 -10.02 5.36
C PHE A 188 4.04 -10.01 5.68
N ALA A 189 3.22 -10.31 4.67
CA ALA A 189 1.80 -10.55 4.87
C ALA A 189 1.59 -12.04 5.16
N ALA A 190 1.07 -12.36 6.36
CA ALA A 190 0.96 -13.71 6.86
C ALA A 190 -0.45 -14.28 6.72
N ASP A 191 -0.52 -15.55 6.32
CA ASP A 191 -1.70 -16.40 6.35
C ASP A 191 -1.34 -17.83 6.82
N VAL A 192 -2.27 -18.78 6.73
CA VAL A 192 -2.02 -20.18 7.15
C VAL A 192 -0.89 -20.87 6.38
N ASN A 193 -0.49 -20.35 5.21
CA ASN A 193 0.51 -20.98 4.35
C ASN A 193 1.94 -20.57 4.65
N ASN A 194 2.16 -19.38 5.27
CA ASN A 194 3.51 -18.83 5.46
C ASN A 194 3.84 -18.37 6.89
N TRP A 195 2.89 -18.36 7.83
CA TRP A 195 3.10 -17.83 9.18
C TRP A 195 4.28 -18.47 9.94
N ARG A 196 4.65 -19.72 9.61
CA ARG A 196 5.79 -20.41 10.26
C ARG A 196 7.14 -19.79 9.92
N ASP A 197 7.22 -19.04 8.82
CA ASP A 197 8.42 -18.31 8.42
C ASP A 197 8.60 -16.97 9.16
N VAL A 198 7.66 -16.58 10.03
CA VAL A 198 7.69 -15.28 10.74
C VAL A 198 9.01 -15.08 11.48
N ALA A 199 9.47 -16.07 12.26
CA ALA A 199 10.72 -15.96 13.00
C ALA A 199 11.93 -15.95 12.05
N ALA A 200 11.93 -16.76 11.00
CA ALA A 200 13.00 -16.84 10.01
C ALA A 200 13.12 -15.58 9.13
N ALA A 201 12.09 -14.75 9.08
CA ALA A 201 12.15 -13.47 8.37
C ALA A 201 13.09 -12.45 9.03
N PHE A 202 13.37 -12.57 10.33
CA PHE A 202 14.24 -11.65 11.05
C PHE A 202 15.72 -11.77 10.64
N PRO A 203 16.35 -12.94 10.69
CA PRO A 203 17.72 -13.09 10.20
C PRO A 203 17.86 -12.74 8.73
N LEU A 204 16.87 -13.07 7.89
CA LEU A 204 16.88 -12.66 6.48
C LEU A 204 16.81 -11.12 6.33
N ALA A 205 15.95 -10.46 7.09
CA ALA A 205 15.84 -9.00 7.07
C ALA A 205 17.14 -8.31 7.52
N GLN A 206 17.79 -8.86 8.55
CA GLN A 206 19.09 -8.38 9.05
C GLN A 206 20.20 -8.61 8.02
N GLU A 207 20.27 -9.79 7.43
CA GLU A 207 21.24 -10.12 6.37
C GLU A 207 21.10 -9.19 5.16
N LEU A 208 19.85 -8.92 4.73
CA LEU A 208 19.57 -8.00 3.63
C LEU A 208 19.92 -6.55 3.98
N GLY A 209 19.90 -6.16 5.25
CA GLY A 209 20.12 -4.78 5.68
C GLY A 209 18.95 -3.84 5.39
N VAL A 210 17.73 -4.35 5.42
CA VAL A 210 16.51 -3.52 5.25
C VAL A 210 16.33 -2.55 6.42
N ASP A 211 15.74 -1.40 6.17
CA ASP A 211 15.48 -0.39 7.20
C ASP A 211 14.33 -0.80 8.14
N SER A 212 13.43 -1.67 7.69
CA SER A 212 12.38 -2.23 8.53
C SER A 212 11.81 -3.53 7.98
N LEU A 213 11.34 -4.39 8.90
CA LEU A 213 10.54 -5.57 8.63
C LEU A 213 9.10 -5.30 9.04
N GLN A 214 8.15 -5.41 8.11
CA GLN A 214 6.76 -5.07 8.35
C GLN A 214 5.86 -6.30 8.28
N PHE A 215 5.15 -6.59 9.38
CA PHE A 215 4.18 -7.69 9.45
C PHE A 215 2.74 -7.19 9.31
N LYS A 216 1.92 -8.01 8.67
CA LYS A 216 0.46 -7.84 8.57
C LYS A 216 -0.20 -9.21 8.43
N ALA A 217 -1.37 -9.44 9.04
CA ALA A 217 -2.21 -10.57 8.69
C ALA A 217 -2.98 -10.31 7.39
N ILE A 218 -3.13 -11.32 6.54
CA ILE A 218 -4.08 -11.31 5.43
C ILE A 218 -5.44 -11.66 5.99
N ARG A 219 -6.47 -10.93 5.58
CA ARG A 219 -7.83 -11.05 6.08
C ARG A 219 -8.82 -11.18 4.93
N ASN A 220 -9.98 -11.73 5.24
CA ASN A 220 -11.10 -11.90 4.31
C ASN A 220 -10.77 -12.77 3.09
N VAL A 221 -9.95 -13.79 3.31
CA VAL A 221 -9.58 -14.80 2.31
C VAL A 221 -9.72 -16.20 2.93
N PRO A 222 -9.89 -17.26 2.12
CA PRO A 222 -9.99 -18.64 2.65
C PRO A 222 -8.76 -19.09 3.46
N SER A 223 -7.59 -18.50 3.18
CA SER A 223 -6.34 -18.77 3.89
C SER A 223 -6.10 -17.88 5.11
N GLU A 224 -7.09 -17.12 5.58
CA GLU A 224 -6.98 -16.32 6.80
C GLU A 224 -6.60 -17.20 8.01
N MET A 225 -5.69 -16.73 8.83
CA MET A 225 -5.31 -17.41 10.08
C MET A 225 -6.48 -17.36 11.07
N ASP A 226 -6.84 -18.51 11.62
CA ASP A 226 -7.74 -18.59 12.76
C ASP A 226 -7.11 -18.03 14.05
N ALA A 227 -7.88 -17.98 15.14
CA ALA A 227 -7.42 -17.42 16.40
C ALA A 227 -6.18 -18.17 16.97
N HIS A 228 -6.13 -19.49 16.85
CA HIS A 228 -5.02 -20.31 17.34
C HIS A 228 -3.74 -20.04 16.52
N THR A 229 -3.85 -20.05 15.19
CA THR A 229 -2.73 -19.76 14.30
C THR A 229 -2.24 -18.33 14.47
N THR A 230 -3.17 -17.36 14.63
CA THR A 230 -2.82 -15.97 14.91
C THR A 230 -2.05 -15.82 16.21
N ALA A 231 -2.49 -16.48 17.29
CA ALA A 231 -1.78 -16.47 18.59
C ALA A 231 -0.37 -17.08 18.46
N SER A 232 -0.25 -18.21 17.75
CA SER A 232 1.06 -18.85 17.50
C SER A 232 2.00 -17.94 16.69
N ALA A 233 1.52 -17.33 15.62
CA ALA A 233 2.30 -16.39 14.82
C ALA A 233 2.71 -15.15 15.62
N THR A 234 1.83 -14.65 16.48
CA THR A 234 2.09 -13.52 17.38
C THR A 234 3.17 -13.87 18.41
N ALA A 235 3.14 -15.07 18.98
CA ALA A 235 4.18 -15.55 19.90
C ALA A 235 5.56 -15.63 19.22
N LEU A 236 5.63 -16.19 18.00
CA LEU A 236 6.86 -16.20 17.20
C LEU A 236 7.38 -14.79 16.93
N LEU A 237 6.48 -13.87 16.56
CA LEU A 237 6.84 -12.48 16.31
C LEU A 237 7.40 -11.79 17.56
N HIS A 238 6.78 -12.00 18.72
CA HIS A 238 7.25 -11.41 19.98
C HIS A 238 8.60 -11.94 20.40
N GLN A 239 8.82 -13.27 20.31
CA GLN A 239 10.12 -13.87 20.62
C GLN A 239 11.20 -13.32 19.69
N ALA A 240 10.96 -13.33 18.38
CA ALA A 240 11.93 -12.84 17.40
C ALA A 240 12.27 -11.35 17.58
N ARG A 241 11.31 -10.52 18.01
CA ARG A 241 11.59 -9.10 18.37
C ARG A 241 12.58 -8.98 19.53
N GLN A 242 12.53 -9.88 20.50
CA GLN A 242 13.48 -9.89 21.62
C GLN A 242 14.87 -10.34 21.17
N ASP A 243 14.94 -11.32 20.26
CA ASP A 243 16.19 -11.85 19.72
C ASP A 243 16.89 -10.86 18.76
N TYR A 244 16.14 -9.95 18.14
CA TYR A 244 16.62 -8.94 17.16
C TYR A 244 16.23 -7.52 17.57
N PRO A 245 16.71 -6.97 18.71
CA PRO A 245 16.25 -5.69 19.26
C PRO A 245 16.58 -4.47 18.38
N ASP A 246 17.63 -4.56 17.56
CA ASP A 246 18.09 -3.48 16.68
C ASP A 246 17.30 -3.41 15.36
N LEU A 247 16.54 -4.44 15.02
CA LEU A 247 15.75 -4.47 13.81
C LEU A 247 14.43 -3.67 14.00
N SER A 248 14.19 -2.68 13.14
CA SER A 248 12.93 -1.94 13.16
C SER A 248 11.79 -2.84 12.68
N VAL A 249 10.91 -3.26 13.59
CA VAL A 249 9.79 -4.15 13.28
C VAL A 249 8.46 -3.42 13.44
N LEU A 250 7.68 -3.38 12.36
CA LEU A 250 6.41 -2.66 12.26
C LEU A 250 5.22 -3.63 12.14
N GLY A 251 4.08 -3.25 12.72
CA GLY A 251 2.83 -4.01 12.60
C GLY A 251 2.81 -5.28 13.46
N GLY A 252 1.92 -6.19 13.10
CA GLY A 252 1.65 -7.46 13.81
C GLY A 252 0.44 -8.15 13.19
N PHE A 253 -0.16 -9.06 13.95
CA PHE A 253 -1.26 -9.89 13.47
C PHE A 253 -2.60 -9.60 14.17
N ASP A 254 -2.59 -8.71 15.18
CA ASP A 254 -3.81 -8.26 15.83
C ASP A 254 -4.66 -7.41 14.88
N ARG A 255 -5.97 -7.44 15.06
CA ARG A 255 -6.88 -6.60 14.27
C ARG A 255 -6.69 -5.13 14.64
N HIS A 256 -6.78 -4.26 13.64
CA HIS A 256 -6.70 -2.80 13.86
C HIS A 256 -7.95 -2.24 14.54
N VAL A 257 -9.11 -2.86 14.31
CA VAL A 257 -10.38 -2.52 14.93
C VAL A 257 -11.01 -3.80 15.41
N ALA A 258 -11.20 -3.93 16.71
CA ALA A 258 -11.78 -5.11 17.34
C ALA A 258 -13.31 -5.06 17.32
N ASP A 259 -13.90 -3.87 17.51
CA ASP A 259 -15.35 -3.66 17.52
C ASP A 259 -15.79 -2.85 16.29
N PRO A 260 -16.73 -3.35 15.47
CA PRO A 260 -17.31 -2.59 14.37
C PRO A 260 -17.97 -1.28 14.80
N ALA A 261 -18.45 -1.16 16.05
CA ALA A 261 -19.05 0.06 16.59
C ALA A 261 -18.04 1.21 16.70
N ASP A 262 -16.74 0.91 16.81
CA ASP A 262 -15.67 1.93 16.82
C ASP A 262 -15.48 2.62 15.45
N ALA A 263 -16.11 2.08 14.41
CA ALA A 263 -15.98 2.54 13.03
C ALA A 263 -17.31 3.13 12.52
N SER A 264 -17.64 4.35 12.97
CA SER A 264 -18.91 4.99 12.62
C SER A 264 -18.97 5.53 11.19
N GLN A 265 -17.87 6.05 10.66
CA GLN A 265 -17.78 6.63 9.30
C GLN A 265 -16.33 6.56 8.77
N CYS A 266 -16.15 6.59 7.45
CA CYS A 266 -14.82 6.67 6.84
C CYS A 266 -14.47 8.10 6.42
N TRP A 267 -13.70 8.78 7.27
CA TRP A 267 -13.16 10.12 6.99
C TRP A 267 -11.81 10.12 6.27
N LEU A 268 -11.22 8.94 6.09
CA LEU A 268 -9.87 8.81 5.52
C LEU A 268 -9.89 8.50 4.00
N SER A 269 -11.06 8.12 3.47
CA SER A 269 -11.24 7.86 2.06
C SER A 269 -10.75 9.02 1.17
N PRO A 270 -11.08 10.31 1.45
CA PRO A 270 -10.61 11.41 0.62
C PRO A 270 -9.09 11.62 0.63
N LEU A 271 -8.36 11.07 1.60
CA LEU A 271 -6.93 11.32 1.74
C LEU A 271 -6.04 10.49 0.82
N ALA A 272 -6.55 9.33 0.34
CA ALA A 272 -5.76 8.39 -0.45
C ALA A 272 -6.62 7.61 -1.46
N PRO A 273 -7.18 8.27 -2.49
CA PRO A 273 -7.88 7.60 -3.57
C PRO A 273 -6.95 6.66 -4.34
N THR A 274 -7.56 5.72 -5.04
CA THR A 274 -6.85 4.76 -5.89
C THR A 274 -7.29 4.91 -7.33
N VAL A 275 -6.34 4.88 -8.26
CA VAL A 275 -6.59 4.88 -9.70
C VAL A 275 -6.15 3.55 -10.28
N ASP A 276 -7.02 2.89 -11.01
CA ASP A 276 -6.73 1.62 -11.64
C ASP A 276 -6.14 1.79 -13.07
N PRO A 277 -5.67 0.72 -13.73
CA PRO A 277 -5.08 0.83 -15.07
C PRO A 277 -6.03 1.30 -16.18
N ARG A 278 -7.33 1.35 -15.92
CA ARG A 278 -8.36 1.82 -16.85
C ARG A 278 -8.76 3.26 -16.62
N GLY A 279 -8.12 3.94 -15.65
CA GLY A 279 -8.43 5.31 -15.29
C GLY A 279 -9.57 5.49 -14.29
N ASP A 280 -10.16 4.40 -13.81
CA ASP A 280 -11.20 4.47 -12.80
C ASP A 280 -10.61 4.92 -11.45
N VAL A 281 -11.25 5.94 -10.86
CA VAL A 281 -10.90 6.46 -9.54
C VAL A 281 -11.81 5.85 -8.50
N TYR A 282 -11.19 5.30 -7.45
CA TYR A 282 -11.89 4.66 -6.35
C TYR A 282 -11.60 5.36 -5.02
N LEU A 283 -12.58 5.33 -4.14
CA LEU A 283 -12.53 5.95 -2.82
C LEU A 283 -11.39 5.42 -1.94
N CYS A 284 -10.94 4.18 -2.11
CA CYS A 284 -9.84 3.60 -1.34
C CYS A 284 -9.26 2.35 -2.02
N CYS A 285 -8.11 1.86 -1.53
CA CYS A 285 -7.43 0.66 -2.05
C CYS A 285 -8.16 -0.67 -1.74
N TYR A 286 -9.20 -0.66 -0.94
CA TYR A 286 -10.02 -1.85 -0.63
C TYR A 286 -11.29 -1.93 -1.50
N TYR A 287 -11.25 -1.37 -2.70
CA TYR A 287 -12.40 -1.28 -3.61
C TYR A 287 -12.74 -2.58 -4.33
N ARG A 288 -11.81 -3.52 -4.45
CA ARG A 288 -11.90 -4.69 -5.34
C ARG A 288 -13.22 -5.46 -5.21
N HIS A 289 -13.71 -5.66 -4.00
CA HIS A 289 -14.99 -6.33 -3.74
C HIS A 289 -16.20 -5.36 -3.63
N ARG A 290 -16.00 -4.06 -3.97
CA ARG A 290 -16.98 -2.98 -3.79
C ARG A 290 -16.90 -1.97 -4.94
N VAL A 291 -16.63 -2.47 -6.16
CA VAL A 291 -16.37 -1.62 -7.34
C VAL A 291 -17.49 -0.60 -7.53
N GLU A 292 -18.75 -1.03 -7.59
CA GLU A 292 -19.90 -0.16 -7.86
C GLU A 292 -20.08 0.95 -6.82
N SER A 293 -19.90 0.64 -5.54
CA SER A 293 -20.08 1.63 -4.47
C SER A 293 -18.85 2.54 -4.27
N HIS A 294 -17.68 2.11 -4.71
CA HIS A 294 -16.42 2.83 -4.47
C HIS A 294 -15.85 3.52 -5.72
N ARG A 295 -16.37 3.24 -6.90
CA ARG A 295 -15.98 3.95 -8.14
C ARG A 295 -16.53 5.36 -8.12
N LEU A 296 -15.66 6.35 -8.26
CA LEU A 296 -16.04 7.77 -8.24
C LEU A 296 -16.20 8.36 -9.66
N GLY A 297 -15.32 8.04 -10.57
CA GLY A 297 -15.30 8.51 -11.95
C GLY A 297 -14.20 7.85 -12.75
N ASN A 298 -13.99 8.27 -13.99
CA ASN A 298 -12.92 7.81 -14.86
C ASN A 298 -12.14 8.98 -15.44
N LEU A 299 -10.83 9.01 -15.22
CA LEU A 299 -9.94 10.12 -15.60
C LEU A 299 -9.63 10.17 -17.10
N PHE A 300 -9.96 9.12 -17.84
CA PHE A 300 -9.78 9.13 -19.29
C PHE A 300 -10.99 9.74 -20.01
N ASP A 301 -12.16 9.74 -19.35
CA ASP A 301 -13.41 10.25 -19.89
C ASP A 301 -13.74 11.65 -19.38
N THR A 302 -13.43 11.91 -18.08
CA THR A 302 -13.86 13.13 -17.37
C THR A 302 -12.73 13.67 -16.50
N PRO A 303 -12.42 14.97 -16.55
CA PRO A 303 -11.41 15.57 -15.68
C PRO A 303 -11.71 15.38 -14.18
N LEU A 304 -10.67 15.15 -13.38
CA LEU A 304 -10.79 14.94 -11.93
C LEU A 304 -11.58 16.08 -11.24
N ALA A 305 -11.37 17.32 -11.66
CA ALA A 305 -12.01 18.49 -11.08
C ALA A 305 -13.55 18.51 -11.22
N GLU A 306 -14.11 17.75 -12.14
CA GLU A 306 -15.55 17.69 -12.35
C GLU A 306 -16.27 16.78 -11.36
N PHE A 307 -15.57 15.74 -10.83
CA PHE A 307 -16.19 14.80 -9.90
C PHE A 307 -15.58 14.83 -8.50
N TRP A 308 -14.34 15.32 -8.33
CA TRP A 308 -13.74 15.45 -7.01
C TRP A 308 -14.40 16.56 -6.21
N GLY A 309 -15.01 16.22 -5.09
CA GLY A 309 -15.74 17.16 -4.24
C GLY A 309 -17.19 17.42 -4.69
N SER A 310 -17.67 16.76 -5.74
CA SER A 310 -19.07 16.82 -6.16
C SER A 310 -20.04 16.26 -5.10
N ASP A 311 -21.33 16.55 -5.25
CA ASP A 311 -22.38 15.96 -4.41
C ASP A 311 -22.39 14.42 -4.48
N GLU A 312 -22.04 13.85 -5.64
CA GLU A 312 -21.89 12.40 -5.81
C GLU A 312 -20.72 11.87 -4.99
N HIS A 313 -19.58 12.59 -4.97
CA HIS A 313 -18.43 12.20 -4.15
C HIS A 313 -18.81 12.16 -2.65
N TRP A 314 -19.49 13.20 -2.18
CA TRP A 314 -19.97 13.26 -0.80
C TRP A 314 -20.95 12.13 -0.48
N ARG A 315 -21.94 11.88 -1.33
CA ARG A 315 -22.88 10.78 -1.15
C ARG A 315 -22.20 9.43 -1.08
N ARG A 316 -21.20 9.17 -1.91
CA ARG A 316 -20.45 7.91 -1.91
C ARG A 316 -19.62 7.72 -0.63
N ILE A 317 -18.98 8.78 -0.15
CA ILE A 317 -18.23 8.71 1.13
C ILE A 317 -19.17 8.42 2.30
N GLN A 318 -20.32 9.10 2.36
CA GLN A 318 -21.33 8.92 3.38
C GLN A 318 -21.96 7.51 3.34
N ALA A 319 -22.03 6.92 2.16
CA ALA A 319 -22.54 5.56 1.96
C ALA A 319 -21.52 4.45 2.33
N ILE A 320 -20.26 4.79 2.60
CA ILE A 320 -19.29 3.78 3.06
C ILE A 320 -19.75 3.24 4.41
N ASN A 321 -19.98 1.93 4.46
CA ASN A 321 -20.23 1.22 5.72
C ASN A 321 -18.90 0.73 6.32
N PRO A 322 -18.36 1.37 7.38
CA PRO A 322 -17.10 0.95 7.98
C PRO A 322 -17.12 -0.45 8.58
N ALA A 323 -18.29 -0.96 8.99
CA ALA A 323 -18.42 -2.33 9.49
C ALA A 323 -18.01 -3.37 8.44
N GLU A 324 -18.25 -3.10 7.16
CA GLU A 324 -17.74 -3.94 6.08
C GLU A 324 -16.22 -3.87 5.95
N CYS A 325 -15.63 -2.72 6.29
CA CYS A 325 -14.19 -2.53 6.22
C CYS A 325 -13.44 -3.26 7.35
N VAL A 326 -14.10 -3.57 8.46
CA VAL A 326 -13.53 -4.34 9.57
C VAL A 326 -13.12 -5.74 9.11
N ARG A 327 -13.90 -6.39 8.22
CA ARG A 327 -13.55 -7.70 7.66
C ARG A 327 -12.22 -7.71 6.90
N TYR A 328 -11.86 -6.60 6.24
CA TYR A 328 -10.59 -6.44 5.53
C TYR A 328 -9.45 -5.97 6.43
N ASP A 329 -9.73 -5.75 7.72
CA ASP A 329 -8.78 -5.20 8.68
C ASP A 329 -8.12 -3.90 8.16
N CYS A 330 -8.98 -2.98 7.73
CA CYS A 330 -8.53 -1.72 7.15
C CYS A 330 -7.78 -0.89 8.20
N ARG A 331 -6.47 -0.74 8.01
CA ARG A 331 -5.56 0.00 8.92
C ARG A 331 -5.98 1.46 9.17
N PHE A 332 -6.80 2.03 8.31
CA PHE A 332 -7.25 3.41 8.45
C PHE A 332 -8.43 3.56 9.41
N LEU A 333 -9.21 2.50 9.63
CA LEU A 333 -10.39 2.58 10.49
C LEU A 333 -10.07 3.05 11.90
N ARG A 334 -8.95 2.63 12.47
CA ARG A 334 -8.52 3.05 13.82
C ARG A 334 -8.33 4.56 13.99
N TYR A 335 -8.22 5.31 12.90
CA TYR A 335 -8.09 6.77 12.92
C TYR A 335 -9.43 7.49 12.81
N ASN A 336 -10.47 6.79 12.37
CA ASN A 336 -11.78 7.40 12.17
C ASN A 336 -12.41 7.95 13.48
N PRO A 337 -12.29 7.29 14.65
CA PRO A 337 -12.82 7.87 15.88
C PRO A 337 -12.23 9.25 16.18
N ALA A 338 -10.91 9.40 16.10
CA ALA A 338 -10.24 10.69 16.32
C ALA A 338 -10.64 11.74 15.27
N MET A 339 -10.79 11.33 14.00
CA MET A 339 -11.29 12.23 12.96
C MET A 339 -12.74 12.64 13.21
N SER A 340 -13.59 11.70 13.59
CA SER A 340 -15.00 11.94 13.90
C SER A 340 -15.16 12.90 15.06
N GLU A 341 -14.39 12.70 16.12
CA GLU A 341 -14.38 13.59 17.30
C GLU A 341 -13.93 15.00 16.91
N ALA A 342 -12.83 15.14 16.18
CA ALA A 342 -12.34 16.42 15.68
C ALA A 342 -13.37 17.13 14.79
N MET A 343 -14.20 16.41 14.05
CA MET A 343 -15.22 16.98 13.17
C MET A 343 -16.52 17.35 13.88
N THR A 344 -16.87 16.65 14.95
CA THR A 344 -18.12 16.89 15.68
C THR A 344 -17.98 17.90 16.83
N ALA A 345 -16.78 18.16 17.28
CA ALA A 345 -16.52 19.01 18.44
C ALA A 345 -16.99 20.47 18.30
N GLY A 346 -17.30 20.94 17.08
CA GLY A 346 -17.85 22.30 16.83
C GLY A 346 -17.00 23.47 17.37
N GLN A 347 -15.87 23.16 17.99
CA GLN A 347 -14.99 24.07 18.72
C GLN A 347 -13.52 23.63 18.54
N LEU A 348 -13.11 23.43 17.29
CA LEU A 348 -11.74 23.01 16.95
C LEU A 348 -10.63 23.98 17.39
N GLU A 349 -11.03 25.19 17.84
CA GLU A 349 -10.13 26.21 18.36
C GLU A 349 -9.84 26.06 19.86
N PHE A 350 -10.56 25.21 20.57
CA PHE A 350 -10.39 25.01 22.01
C PHE A 350 -9.75 23.66 22.30
N ILE A 351 -8.65 23.67 23.05
CA ILE A 351 -7.93 22.48 23.54
C ILE A 351 -8.50 22.09 24.89
#